data_4968003325726cc5305c6b1f97412dd3
#
_entry.id   4968003325726cc5305c6b1f97412dd3
#
_cell.length_a   1.000
_cell.length_b   1.000
_cell.length_c   1.000
_cell.angle_alpha   90.00
_cell.angle_beta   90.00
_cell.angle_gamma   90.00
#
_symmetry.space_group_name_H-M   'P 1'
#
loop_
_entity.id
_entity.type
_entity.pdbx_description
1 polymer ?
#
loop_
_entity_poly.entity_id
_entity_poly.type
_entity_poly.pdbx_seq_one_letter_code
_entity_poly.pdbx_strand_id
1 'polypeptide(L)'
;RKAGEEYFAPGFTSYSKRLQYQTIDVTKLLYKENQLLVTVAGGWAVGSFVFTRKNRISADRQALLLELRILYEDGSKEVIGTDESWEVTEEGPWRAADIYDGETYDATVDTEQILWKKASLEKLRVQPVLFAATGVSVKAHERMSPISCRMTSEGLVYDFGQNFAGVVELTIKGKAGQKVTVRHAEVLRKNGTLNTDFLRSAKAKVEYICKEGEQVYSPRLTYMGFRYICIEGIEQENVKVSALALYSDVAQNGTFSCSDERLNRLQQNILWSARSNFMDIPTDCPQRDERMGWTGDIAVFAPTACYNFDMS
;
A
#
# COMPACT_ATOMS: atom_id res chain seq x y z
N ARG A 1 17.17 7.57 -2.12
CA ARG A 1 16.68 6.92 -0.89
C ARG A 1 15.22 7.28 -0.69
N LYS A 2 14.39 6.37 -0.09
CA LYS A 2 13.00 6.67 0.28
C LYS A 2 12.99 7.64 1.46
N ALA A 3 12.18 8.70 1.37
CA ALA A 3 11.85 9.57 2.48
C ALA A 3 10.54 9.08 3.12
N GLY A 4 10.53 8.96 4.45
CA GLY A 4 9.42 8.39 5.21
C GLY A 4 9.28 6.86 5.08
N GLU A 5 8.45 6.29 5.95
CA GLU A 5 8.16 4.86 6.00
C GLU A 5 6.70 4.56 5.67
N GLU A 6 5.88 5.60 5.57
CA GLU A 6 4.44 5.55 5.44
C GLU A 6 3.99 4.94 4.11
N TYR A 7 2.85 4.26 4.16
CA TYR A 7 2.04 3.82 3.04
C TYR A 7 0.76 4.65 2.98
N PHE A 8 0.21 4.85 1.79
CA PHE A 8 -1.08 5.52 1.54
C PHE A 8 -1.19 6.96 2.06
N ALA A 9 -0.05 7.64 2.23
CA ALA A 9 -0.05 9.07 2.55
C ALA A 9 -0.66 9.90 1.40
N PRO A 10 -1.37 10.98 1.71
CA PRO A 10 -1.63 11.60 3.01
C PRO A 10 -2.79 10.99 3.83
N GLY A 11 -3.45 9.94 3.36
CA GLY A 11 -4.55 9.28 4.05
C GLY A 11 -5.94 9.65 3.52
N PHE A 12 -6.96 8.96 4.05
CA PHE A 12 -8.36 9.14 3.66
C PHE A 12 -9.04 10.22 4.50
N THR A 13 -9.66 11.19 3.81
CA THR A 13 -10.43 12.27 4.46
C THR A 13 -11.65 12.65 3.63
N SER A 14 -12.46 13.56 4.11
CA SER A 14 -13.45 14.26 3.28
C SER A 14 -12.72 15.31 2.41
N TYR A 15 -12.13 14.87 1.30
CA TYR A 15 -11.19 15.61 0.47
C TYR A 15 -11.70 17.01 0.02
N SER A 16 -13.00 17.21 -0.09
CA SER A 16 -13.58 18.51 -0.39
C SER A 16 -13.56 19.49 0.80
N LYS A 17 -13.32 18.99 2.01
CA LYS A 17 -13.34 19.79 3.24
C LYS A 17 -11.98 19.85 3.91
N ARG A 18 -11.25 18.75 3.93
CA ARG A 18 -9.98 18.60 4.67
C ARG A 18 -8.99 17.75 3.91
N LEU A 19 -7.73 18.18 3.88
CA LEU A 19 -6.59 17.41 3.40
C LEU A 19 -5.54 17.33 4.49
N GLN A 20 -5.03 16.14 4.74
CA GLN A 20 -3.91 15.93 5.63
C GLN A 20 -2.59 16.17 4.90
N TYR A 21 -1.56 16.61 5.65
CA TYR A 21 -0.19 16.58 5.19
C TYR A 21 0.69 15.85 6.21
N GLN A 22 1.72 15.18 5.73
CA GLN A 22 2.76 14.57 6.54
C GLN A 22 3.97 15.49 6.59
N THR A 23 4.69 15.44 7.72
CA THR A 23 5.99 16.09 7.87
C THR A 23 7.05 15.01 8.06
N ILE A 24 8.05 15.02 7.21
CA ILE A 24 9.10 14.01 7.20
C ILE A 24 10.45 14.72 7.39
N ASP A 25 11.23 14.31 8.39
CA ASP A 25 12.59 14.78 8.55
C ASP A 25 13.51 14.13 7.49
N VAL A 26 14.00 14.95 6.58
CA VAL A 26 14.90 14.54 5.49
C VAL A 26 16.34 15.00 5.70
N THR A 27 16.67 15.57 6.86
CA THR A 27 17.99 16.14 7.17
C THR A 27 19.13 15.19 6.81
N LYS A 28 19.01 13.91 7.20
CA LYS A 28 20.04 12.89 6.92
C LYS A 28 20.04 12.38 5.48
N LEU A 29 19.11 12.80 4.65
CA LEU A 29 19.01 12.41 3.24
C LEU A 29 19.55 13.46 2.29
N LEU A 30 19.77 14.70 2.79
CA LEU A 30 20.23 15.83 1.98
C LEU A 30 21.75 15.77 1.74
N TYR A 31 22.12 16.18 0.54
CA TYR A 31 23.49 16.36 0.07
C TYR A 31 23.64 17.77 -0.52
N LYS A 32 24.84 18.09 -1.05
CA LYS A 32 25.09 19.36 -1.74
C LYS A 32 24.19 19.53 -2.97
N GLU A 33 23.93 18.44 -3.69
CA GLU A 33 23.03 18.39 -4.83
C GLU A 33 21.98 17.31 -4.58
N ASN A 34 20.71 17.63 -4.78
CA ASN A 34 19.60 16.74 -4.47
C ASN A 34 18.61 16.71 -5.63
N GLN A 35 18.04 15.54 -5.87
CA GLN A 35 16.89 15.34 -6.73
C GLN A 35 15.74 14.79 -5.89
N LEU A 36 14.59 15.44 -5.96
CA LEU A 36 13.37 15.00 -5.30
C LEU A 36 12.42 14.40 -6.33
N LEU A 37 12.15 13.12 -6.20
CA LEU A 37 11.20 12.38 -7.04
C LEU A 37 10.00 11.95 -6.20
N VAL A 38 8.80 12.31 -6.65
CA VAL A 38 7.54 11.94 -5.97
C VAL A 38 6.67 11.14 -6.92
N THR A 39 6.22 9.97 -6.47
CA THR A 39 5.24 9.16 -7.20
C THR A 39 3.86 9.39 -6.63
N VAL A 40 2.90 9.76 -7.49
CA VAL A 40 1.51 10.03 -7.11
C VAL A 40 0.60 9.02 -7.81
N ALA A 41 -0.28 8.37 -7.06
CA ALA A 41 -1.29 7.45 -7.57
C ALA A 41 -2.71 7.89 -7.21
N GLY A 42 -3.71 7.26 -7.83
CA GLY A 42 -5.11 7.64 -7.65
C GLY A 42 -5.64 7.46 -6.23
N GLY A 43 -5.16 6.46 -5.52
CA GLY A 43 -5.62 6.15 -4.17
C GLY A 43 -7.14 6.13 -4.03
N TRP A 44 -7.66 6.61 -2.92
CA TRP A 44 -9.11 6.76 -2.71
C TRP A 44 -9.69 8.02 -3.37
N ALA A 45 -8.87 9.03 -3.67
CA ALA A 45 -9.36 10.31 -4.19
C ALA A 45 -9.74 10.25 -5.67
N VAL A 46 -8.92 9.59 -6.48
CA VAL A 46 -9.02 9.52 -7.95
C VAL A 46 -9.25 8.11 -8.44
N GLY A 47 -8.72 7.09 -7.74
CA GLY A 47 -8.85 5.68 -8.08
C GLY A 47 -10.28 5.16 -7.96
N SER A 48 -10.45 3.86 -8.12
CA SER A 48 -11.74 3.19 -7.97
C SER A 48 -12.26 3.35 -6.54
N PHE A 49 -13.57 3.53 -6.39
CA PHE A 49 -14.19 3.76 -5.10
C PHE A 49 -15.28 2.73 -4.83
N VAL A 50 -15.09 1.93 -3.81
CA VAL A 50 -15.94 0.85 -3.32
C VAL A 50 -16.50 -0.06 -4.43
N PHE A 51 -17.54 -0.83 -4.14
CA PHE A 51 -18.19 -1.77 -5.06
C PHE A 51 -18.83 -1.12 -6.29
N THR A 52 -19.03 0.20 -6.28
CA THR A 52 -19.54 0.92 -7.47
C THR A 52 -18.49 1.02 -8.57
N ARG A 53 -17.21 0.88 -8.24
CA ARG A 53 -16.05 1.00 -9.12
C ARG A 53 -15.98 2.33 -9.88
N LYS A 54 -16.76 3.31 -9.47
CA LYS A 54 -16.63 4.67 -9.98
C LYS A 54 -15.28 5.24 -9.55
N ASN A 55 -14.61 5.91 -10.44
CA ASN A 55 -13.38 6.65 -10.15
C ASN A 55 -13.62 8.17 -10.25
N ARG A 56 -12.64 8.95 -9.85
CA ARG A 56 -12.67 10.43 -9.90
C ARG A 56 -13.87 11.02 -9.15
N ILE A 57 -14.19 10.42 -7.99
CA ILE A 57 -15.34 10.88 -7.19
C ILE A 57 -14.97 12.13 -6.41
N SER A 58 -13.79 12.15 -5.81
CA SER A 58 -13.35 13.25 -4.93
C SER A 58 -12.42 14.23 -5.65
N ALA A 59 -11.68 13.78 -6.66
CA ALA A 59 -10.83 14.60 -7.52
C ALA A 59 -10.80 13.99 -8.93
N ASP A 60 -10.67 14.82 -9.96
CA ASP A 60 -10.66 14.39 -11.36
C ASP A 60 -9.24 14.02 -11.85
N ARG A 61 -8.19 14.40 -11.11
CA ARG A 61 -6.79 14.13 -11.40
C ARG A 61 -5.94 14.08 -10.13
N GLN A 62 -4.74 13.51 -10.24
CA GLN A 62 -3.73 13.58 -9.21
C GLN A 62 -3.09 14.96 -9.19
N ALA A 63 -2.76 15.45 -7.99
CA ALA A 63 -2.01 16.68 -7.79
C ALA A 63 -1.08 16.50 -6.57
N LEU A 64 -0.02 17.28 -6.55
CA LEU A 64 0.95 17.31 -5.46
C LEU A 64 1.08 18.73 -4.92
N LEU A 65 1.03 18.87 -3.60
CA LEU A 65 1.47 20.04 -2.86
C LEU A 65 2.57 19.60 -1.89
N LEU A 66 3.77 20.15 -2.05
CA LEU A 66 4.91 19.81 -1.24
C LEU A 66 5.74 21.07 -0.94
N GLU A 67 6.25 21.15 0.29
CA GLU A 67 7.26 22.12 0.70
C GLU A 67 8.44 21.40 1.34
N LEU A 68 9.66 21.72 0.91
CA LEU A 68 10.90 21.40 1.61
C LEU A 68 11.34 22.67 2.37
N ARG A 69 11.37 22.57 3.69
CA ARG A 69 11.80 23.67 4.56
C ARG A 69 13.18 23.37 5.10
N ILE A 70 14.14 24.21 4.79
CA ILE A 70 15.52 24.07 5.20
C ILE A 70 15.83 25.16 6.26
N LEU A 71 16.36 24.75 7.38
CA LEU A 71 16.89 25.64 8.43
C LEU A 71 18.40 25.47 8.46
N TYR A 72 19.13 26.51 8.10
CA TYR A 72 20.60 26.50 8.10
C TYR A 72 21.16 26.78 9.49
N GLU A 73 22.42 26.42 9.72
CA GLU A 73 23.12 26.62 10.99
C GLU A 73 23.26 28.10 11.39
N ASP A 74 23.31 29.02 10.42
CA ASP A 74 23.34 30.47 10.65
C ASP A 74 21.96 31.06 11.03
N GLY A 75 20.91 30.21 11.11
CA GLY A 75 19.54 30.58 11.42
C GLY A 75 18.72 31.05 10.22
N SER A 76 19.31 31.15 9.03
CA SER A 76 18.56 31.47 7.82
C SER A 76 17.63 30.30 7.44
N LYS A 77 16.57 30.62 6.67
CA LYS A 77 15.54 29.65 6.27
C LYS A 77 15.31 29.74 4.76
N GLU A 78 15.14 28.59 4.15
CA GLU A 78 14.74 28.47 2.76
C GLU A 78 13.50 27.57 2.66
N VAL A 79 12.58 27.91 1.75
CA VAL A 79 11.40 27.11 1.43
C VAL A 79 11.35 26.87 -0.05
N ILE A 80 11.38 25.60 -0.44
CA ILE A 80 11.27 25.15 -1.84
C ILE A 80 9.91 24.46 -1.95
N GLY A 81 8.99 25.03 -2.70
CA GLY A 81 7.64 24.49 -2.91
C GLY A 81 7.44 23.90 -4.30
N THR A 82 6.33 23.20 -4.48
CA THR A 82 5.87 22.78 -5.80
C THR A 82 5.33 23.98 -6.58
N ASP A 83 5.82 24.17 -7.79
CA ASP A 83 5.41 25.23 -8.72
C ASP A 83 5.55 24.77 -10.19
N GLU A 84 5.44 25.68 -11.14
CA GLU A 84 5.57 25.39 -12.57
C GLU A 84 7.00 25.06 -13.02
N SER A 85 8.01 25.21 -12.16
CA SER A 85 9.40 24.77 -12.45
C SER A 85 9.54 23.26 -12.38
N TRP A 86 8.66 22.59 -11.64
CA TRP A 86 8.65 21.14 -11.53
C TRP A 86 8.33 20.46 -12.85
N GLU A 87 8.73 19.23 -12.95
CA GLU A 87 8.47 18.39 -14.12
C GLU A 87 7.69 17.15 -13.74
N VAL A 88 6.81 16.70 -14.61
CA VAL A 88 5.94 15.55 -14.43
C VAL A 88 6.03 14.61 -15.62
N THR A 89 5.80 13.33 -15.38
CA THR A 89 5.70 12.32 -16.42
C THR A 89 4.66 11.26 -16.05
N GLU A 90 3.99 10.70 -17.05
CA GLU A 90 3.13 9.51 -16.96
C GLU A 90 3.83 8.27 -17.55
N GLU A 91 5.06 8.41 -18.01
CA GLU A 91 5.82 7.35 -18.70
C GLU A 91 6.71 6.54 -17.76
N GLY A 92 6.59 6.75 -16.45
CA GLY A 92 7.34 6.04 -15.43
C GLY A 92 7.05 4.53 -15.36
N PRO A 93 7.80 3.78 -14.53
CA PRO A 93 7.68 2.33 -14.43
C PRO A 93 6.34 1.84 -13.87
N TRP A 94 5.61 2.65 -13.12
CA TRP A 94 4.23 2.31 -12.68
C TRP A 94 3.25 2.51 -13.81
N ARG A 95 2.86 1.40 -14.46
CA ARG A 95 1.95 1.41 -15.60
C ARG A 95 0.48 1.42 -15.19
N ALA A 96 0.18 0.89 -14.00
CA ALA A 96 -1.13 0.94 -13.38
C ALA A 96 -1.00 0.84 -11.86
N ALA A 97 -1.90 1.51 -11.12
CA ALA A 97 -2.06 1.36 -9.69
C ALA A 97 -3.52 1.65 -9.29
N ASP A 98 -4.11 0.73 -8.56
CA ASP A 98 -5.46 0.85 -7.99
C ASP A 98 -5.49 0.07 -6.67
N ILE A 99 -6.18 0.60 -5.66
CA ILE A 99 -6.22 -0.03 -4.33
C ILE A 99 -6.80 -1.46 -4.40
N TYR A 100 -7.82 -1.68 -5.23
CA TYR A 100 -8.51 -2.97 -5.35
C TYR A 100 -7.92 -3.89 -6.40
N ASP A 101 -7.56 -3.33 -7.55
CA ASP A 101 -7.07 -4.12 -8.69
C ASP A 101 -5.60 -4.50 -8.52
N GLY A 102 -4.83 -3.62 -7.91
CA GLY A 102 -3.41 -3.85 -7.67
C GLY A 102 -2.50 -2.94 -8.48
N GLU A 103 -1.32 -3.42 -8.80
CA GLU A 103 -0.23 -2.63 -9.38
C GLU A 103 0.40 -3.36 -10.56
N THR A 104 0.74 -2.61 -11.62
CA THR A 104 1.58 -3.09 -12.72
C THR A 104 2.84 -2.24 -12.76
N TYR A 105 4.00 -2.88 -12.63
CA TYR A 105 5.31 -2.24 -12.66
C TYR A 105 6.16 -2.82 -13.79
N ASP A 106 6.73 -1.94 -14.59
CA ASP A 106 7.62 -2.31 -15.69
C ASP A 106 9.06 -1.87 -15.38
N ALA A 107 9.89 -2.83 -14.98
CA ALA A 107 11.29 -2.58 -14.63
C ALA A 107 12.19 -2.39 -15.86
N THR A 108 11.67 -2.58 -17.08
CA THR A 108 12.42 -2.32 -18.31
C THR A 108 12.44 -0.84 -18.71
N VAL A 109 11.58 -0.04 -18.08
CA VAL A 109 11.52 1.41 -18.33
C VAL A 109 12.83 2.07 -17.90
N ASP A 110 13.51 2.66 -18.86
CA ASP A 110 14.71 3.48 -18.61
C ASP A 110 14.28 4.87 -18.12
N THR A 111 14.39 5.08 -16.83
CA THR A 111 13.96 6.33 -16.20
C THR A 111 14.83 7.54 -16.56
N GLU A 112 15.99 7.34 -17.19
CA GLU A 112 16.84 8.43 -17.68
C GLU A 112 16.40 8.94 -19.06
N GLN A 113 15.62 8.15 -19.79
CA GLN A 113 15.15 8.46 -21.15
C GLN A 113 13.69 8.87 -21.25
N ILE A 114 12.96 8.94 -20.12
CA ILE A 114 11.56 9.36 -20.14
C ILE A 114 11.43 10.86 -20.45
N LEU A 115 10.38 11.20 -21.17
CA LEU A 115 10.05 12.60 -21.44
C LEU A 115 9.35 13.22 -20.22
N TRP A 116 9.93 14.29 -19.72
CA TRP A 116 9.36 15.10 -18.67
C TRP A 116 8.70 16.35 -19.27
N LYS A 117 7.58 16.74 -18.71
CA LYS A 117 6.81 17.95 -19.11
C LYS A 117 6.73 18.88 -17.91
N LYS A 118 6.66 20.19 -18.15
CA LYS A 118 6.43 21.14 -17.06
C LYS A 118 5.11 20.86 -16.35
N ALA A 119 5.13 20.97 -15.04
CA ALA A 119 3.93 20.89 -14.24
C ALA A 119 2.99 22.07 -14.53
N SER A 120 1.70 21.86 -14.36
CA SER A 120 0.70 22.91 -14.42
C SER A 120 0.11 23.19 -13.04
N LEU A 121 -0.13 24.45 -12.73
CA LEU A 121 -0.82 24.82 -11.52
C LEU A 121 -2.33 24.55 -11.67
N GLU A 122 -2.88 23.86 -10.68
CA GLU A 122 -4.30 23.58 -10.62
C GLU A 122 -4.99 24.47 -9.58
N LYS A 123 -6.08 25.11 -10.01
CA LYS A 123 -6.97 25.79 -9.07
C LYS A 123 -7.98 24.79 -8.54
N LEU A 124 -7.91 24.50 -7.26
CA LEU A 124 -8.92 23.67 -6.61
C LEU A 124 -10.29 24.37 -6.70
N ARG A 125 -11.31 23.63 -7.10
CA ARG A 125 -12.72 24.12 -7.14
C ARG A 125 -13.24 24.45 -5.75
N VAL A 126 -12.73 23.75 -4.75
CA VAL A 126 -12.97 23.99 -3.33
C VAL A 126 -11.61 24.16 -2.63
N GLN A 127 -11.57 24.94 -1.56
CA GLN A 127 -10.36 25.10 -0.76
C GLN A 127 -10.51 24.29 0.53
N PRO A 128 -10.04 23.05 0.58
CA PRO A 128 -10.06 22.25 1.79
C PRO A 128 -9.09 22.84 2.81
N VAL A 129 -9.41 22.67 4.09
CA VAL A 129 -8.48 23.02 5.16
C VAL A 129 -7.33 22.03 5.15
N LEU A 130 -6.10 22.54 5.12
CA LEU A 130 -4.89 21.72 5.32
C LEU A 130 -4.63 21.59 6.81
N PHE A 131 -4.40 20.35 7.27
CA PHE A 131 -4.04 20.09 8.66
C PHE A 131 -2.99 18.98 8.75
N ALA A 132 -2.18 19.01 9.80
CA ALA A 132 -1.19 17.98 10.04
C ALA A 132 -1.91 16.63 10.25
N ALA A 133 -1.33 15.56 9.71
CA ALA A 133 -1.81 14.23 10.01
C ALA A 133 -1.78 13.98 11.52
N THR A 134 -2.94 13.70 12.10
CA THR A 134 -3.10 13.48 13.54
C THR A 134 -3.26 12.01 13.88
N GLY A 135 -3.57 11.18 12.86
CA GLY A 135 -3.68 9.75 13.00
C GLY A 135 -2.33 9.03 12.89
N VAL A 136 -2.34 7.78 13.24
CA VAL A 136 -1.18 6.90 13.08
C VAL A 136 -1.06 6.44 11.63
N SER A 137 0.13 6.62 11.05
CA SER A 137 0.40 6.25 9.67
C SER A 137 0.38 4.73 9.48
N VAL A 138 0.01 4.29 8.29
CA VAL A 138 0.18 2.89 7.89
C VAL A 138 1.65 2.62 7.62
N LYS A 139 2.19 1.58 8.24
CA LYS A 139 3.58 1.14 8.09
C LYS A 139 3.68 -0.35 7.78
N ALA A 140 4.86 -0.77 7.33
CA ALA A 140 5.20 -2.18 7.27
C ALA A 140 5.69 -2.63 8.65
N HIS A 141 5.15 -3.74 9.14
CA HIS A 141 5.46 -4.30 10.45
C HIS A 141 6.14 -5.66 10.31
N GLU A 142 5.40 -6.75 10.44
CA GLU A 142 5.99 -8.08 10.38
C GLU A 142 6.34 -8.49 8.96
N ARG A 143 7.53 -9.08 8.81
CA ARG A 143 7.90 -9.82 7.60
C ARG A 143 7.39 -11.25 7.71
N MET A 144 6.49 -11.62 6.82
CA MET A 144 5.88 -12.93 6.75
C MET A 144 6.62 -13.80 5.75
N SER A 145 7.01 -15.02 6.18
CA SER A 145 7.56 -16.02 5.29
C SER A 145 6.52 -17.08 4.98
N PRO A 146 6.42 -17.59 3.75
CA PRO A 146 5.52 -18.69 3.44
C PRO A 146 5.96 -19.96 4.19
N ILE A 147 4.97 -20.70 4.72
CA ILE A 147 5.17 -21.99 5.41
C ILE A 147 5.17 -23.16 4.43
N SER A 148 4.63 -22.97 3.22
CA SER A 148 4.65 -23.97 2.16
C SER A 148 4.54 -23.35 0.77
N CYS A 149 5.00 -24.10 -0.23
CA CYS A 149 4.81 -23.80 -1.65
C CYS A 149 4.42 -25.09 -2.38
N ARG A 150 3.50 -24.98 -3.34
CA ARG A 150 3.13 -26.10 -4.20
C ARG A 150 2.81 -25.64 -5.62
N MET A 151 3.13 -26.45 -6.60
CA MET A 151 2.69 -26.25 -7.98
C MET A 151 1.21 -26.65 -8.12
N THR A 152 0.46 -25.84 -8.83
CA THR A 152 -0.94 -26.10 -9.21
C THR A 152 -1.13 -25.86 -10.71
N SER A 153 -2.33 -26.11 -11.23
CA SER A 153 -2.67 -25.79 -12.62
C SER A 153 -2.65 -24.27 -12.93
N GLU A 154 -2.65 -23.43 -11.88
CA GLU A 154 -2.63 -21.96 -12.01
C GLU A 154 -1.25 -21.35 -11.74
N GLY A 155 -0.27 -22.13 -11.31
CA GLY A 155 1.08 -21.66 -10.95
C GLY A 155 1.53 -22.08 -9.56
N LEU A 156 2.53 -21.40 -9.04
CA LEU A 156 3.12 -21.63 -7.71
C LEU A 156 2.23 -21.01 -6.63
N VAL A 157 1.57 -21.84 -5.82
CA VAL A 157 0.76 -21.38 -4.69
C VAL A 157 1.56 -21.45 -3.40
N TYR A 158 1.71 -20.30 -2.74
CA TYR A 158 2.36 -20.15 -1.45
C TYR A 158 1.31 -19.93 -0.35
N ASP A 159 1.48 -20.57 0.81
CA ASP A 159 0.68 -20.38 2.03
C ASP A 159 1.54 -19.67 3.09
N PHE A 160 1.09 -18.53 3.59
CA PHE A 160 1.76 -17.78 4.67
C PHE A 160 1.33 -18.26 6.07
N GLY A 161 0.38 -19.18 6.18
CA GLY A 161 -0.10 -19.70 7.47
C GLY A 161 -0.99 -18.72 8.26
N GLN A 162 -0.99 -17.45 7.91
CA GLN A 162 -1.75 -16.37 8.53
C GLN A 162 -2.45 -15.53 7.47
N ASN A 163 -3.71 -15.17 7.71
CA ASN A 163 -4.42 -14.17 6.90
C ASN A 163 -4.08 -12.76 7.41
N PHE A 164 -3.67 -11.85 6.54
CA PHE A 164 -3.27 -10.48 6.90
C PHE A 164 -3.46 -9.52 5.72
N ALA A 165 -3.47 -8.22 6.02
CA ALA A 165 -3.36 -7.17 5.01
C ALA A 165 -1.89 -6.82 4.78
N GLY A 166 -1.48 -6.65 3.52
CA GLY A 166 -0.09 -6.35 3.23
C GLY A 166 0.27 -6.40 1.75
N VAL A 167 1.56 -6.48 1.51
CA VAL A 167 2.16 -6.57 0.17
C VAL A 167 3.18 -7.70 0.11
N VAL A 168 3.29 -8.33 -1.04
CA VAL A 168 4.36 -9.30 -1.30
C VAL A 168 5.69 -8.58 -1.51
N GLU A 169 6.77 -9.26 -1.17
CA GLU A 169 8.13 -8.88 -1.54
C GLU A 169 8.77 -10.06 -2.27
N LEU A 170 9.22 -9.81 -3.48
CA LEU A 170 9.78 -10.81 -4.38
C LEU A 170 11.24 -10.48 -4.68
N THR A 171 12.13 -11.46 -4.51
CA THR A 171 13.46 -11.42 -5.15
C THR A 171 13.38 -12.33 -6.38
N ILE A 172 13.55 -11.75 -7.56
CA ILE A 172 13.31 -12.40 -8.85
C ILE A 172 14.62 -12.43 -9.62
N LYS A 173 14.96 -13.60 -10.20
CA LYS A 173 15.97 -13.73 -11.24
C LYS A 173 15.24 -13.88 -12.57
N GLY A 174 15.01 -12.74 -13.24
CA GLY A 174 14.17 -12.65 -14.44
C GLY A 174 14.95 -12.35 -15.71
N LYS A 175 14.29 -12.53 -16.84
CA LYS A 175 14.74 -12.08 -18.17
C LYS A 175 14.05 -10.77 -18.53
N ALA A 176 14.70 -9.92 -19.30
CA ALA A 176 14.09 -8.67 -19.75
C ALA A 176 12.77 -8.91 -20.50
N GLY A 177 11.72 -8.21 -20.13
CA GLY A 177 10.37 -8.37 -20.66
C GLY A 177 9.57 -9.56 -20.10
N GLN A 178 10.18 -10.42 -19.26
CA GLN A 178 9.44 -11.52 -18.61
C GLN A 178 8.40 -10.95 -17.65
N LYS A 179 7.16 -11.38 -17.79
CA LYS A 179 6.05 -10.97 -16.94
C LYS A 179 5.84 -11.98 -15.81
N VAL A 180 5.92 -11.51 -14.58
CA VAL A 180 5.58 -12.25 -13.36
C VAL A 180 4.27 -11.70 -12.82
N THR A 181 3.28 -12.57 -12.62
CA THR A 181 1.97 -12.20 -12.09
C THR A 181 1.77 -12.83 -10.73
N VAL A 182 1.33 -12.04 -9.76
CA VAL A 182 0.97 -12.49 -8.41
C VAL A 182 -0.51 -12.20 -8.17
N ARG A 183 -1.28 -13.25 -7.90
CA ARG A 183 -2.68 -13.15 -7.48
C ARG A 183 -2.80 -13.50 -6.01
N HIS A 184 -3.76 -12.89 -5.32
CA HIS A 184 -3.93 -13.01 -3.88
C HIS A 184 -5.31 -13.56 -3.54
N ALA A 185 -5.40 -14.37 -2.47
CA ALA A 185 -6.66 -14.84 -1.91
C ALA A 185 -6.51 -15.23 -0.43
N GLU A 186 -7.62 -15.21 0.30
CA GLU A 186 -7.67 -15.61 1.71
C GLU A 186 -7.87 -17.12 1.90
N VAL A 187 -8.48 -17.77 0.92
CA VAL A 187 -8.83 -19.20 0.97
C VAL A 187 -8.53 -19.90 -0.36
N LEU A 188 -8.40 -21.20 -0.30
CA LEU A 188 -8.19 -22.07 -1.48
C LEU A 188 -9.46 -22.84 -1.82
N ARG A 189 -9.59 -23.18 -3.09
CA ARG A 189 -10.55 -24.17 -3.58
C ARG A 189 -10.09 -25.60 -3.20
N LYS A 190 -10.99 -26.56 -3.26
CA LYS A 190 -10.69 -27.98 -2.95
C LYS A 190 -9.53 -28.56 -3.78
N ASN A 191 -9.34 -28.09 -5.01
CA ASN A 191 -8.26 -28.50 -5.90
C ASN A 191 -6.92 -27.77 -5.57
N GLY A 192 -6.94 -26.85 -4.60
CA GLY A 192 -5.77 -26.12 -4.15
C GLY A 192 -5.42 -24.88 -4.93
N THR A 193 -6.22 -24.46 -5.88
CA THR A 193 -6.11 -23.16 -6.53
C THR A 193 -6.72 -22.05 -5.68
N LEU A 194 -6.41 -20.78 -6.00
CA LEU A 194 -6.96 -19.64 -5.29
C LEU A 194 -8.50 -19.56 -5.43
N ASN A 195 -9.19 -19.32 -4.33
CA ASN A 195 -10.59 -18.95 -4.38
C ASN A 195 -10.73 -17.43 -4.39
N THR A 196 -11.02 -16.87 -5.54
CA THR A 196 -11.15 -15.42 -5.78
C THR A 196 -12.61 -14.95 -5.76
N ASP A 197 -13.58 -15.82 -5.51
CA ASP A 197 -15.01 -15.47 -5.55
C ASP A 197 -15.36 -14.39 -4.52
N PHE A 198 -14.66 -14.38 -3.38
CA PHE A 198 -14.85 -13.41 -2.31
C PHE A 198 -14.26 -12.02 -2.61
N LEU A 199 -13.48 -11.85 -3.66
CA LEU A 199 -12.92 -10.57 -4.05
C LEU A 199 -13.94 -9.65 -4.74
N ARG A 200 -15.09 -10.18 -5.14
CA ARG A 200 -16.10 -9.50 -5.96
C ARG A 200 -15.46 -9.00 -7.26
N SER A 201 -15.42 -7.68 -7.50
CA SER A 201 -14.81 -7.11 -8.69
C SER A 201 -13.33 -6.73 -8.53
N ALA A 202 -12.76 -6.80 -7.33
CA ALA A 202 -11.35 -6.56 -7.10
C ALA A 202 -10.49 -7.65 -7.77
N LYS A 203 -9.46 -7.25 -8.52
CA LYS A 203 -8.55 -8.20 -9.16
C LYS A 203 -7.50 -8.74 -8.21
N ALA A 204 -7.14 -7.97 -7.19
CA ALA A 204 -6.13 -8.30 -6.19
C ALA A 204 -4.85 -8.89 -6.82
N LYS A 205 -4.35 -8.21 -7.87
CA LYS A 205 -3.31 -8.72 -8.76
C LYS A 205 -2.13 -7.75 -8.85
N VAL A 206 -0.93 -8.29 -8.80
CA VAL A 206 0.30 -7.55 -9.07
C VAL A 206 0.95 -8.13 -10.31
N GLU A 207 1.38 -7.28 -11.23
CA GLU A 207 2.12 -7.64 -12.42
C GLU A 207 3.47 -6.93 -12.41
N TYR A 208 4.52 -7.70 -12.56
CA TYR A 208 5.89 -7.20 -12.63
C TYR A 208 6.54 -7.62 -13.94
N ILE A 209 6.97 -6.65 -14.74
CA ILE A 209 7.72 -6.90 -15.98
C ILE A 209 9.20 -6.74 -15.62
N CYS A 210 9.95 -7.85 -15.72
CA CYS A 210 11.33 -7.93 -15.30
C CYS A 210 12.27 -7.19 -16.25
N LYS A 211 13.30 -6.60 -15.69
CA LYS A 211 14.56 -6.35 -16.42
C LYS A 211 15.43 -7.61 -16.38
N GLU A 212 16.58 -7.58 -17.01
CA GLU A 212 17.53 -8.69 -16.97
C GLU A 212 18.19 -8.83 -15.60
N GLY A 213 18.31 -10.07 -15.09
CA GLY A 213 19.06 -10.40 -13.88
C GLY A 213 18.26 -10.42 -12.58
N GLU A 214 18.98 -10.29 -11.46
CA GLU A 214 18.37 -10.30 -10.12
C GLU A 214 17.80 -8.94 -9.76
N GLN A 215 16.59 -8.94 -9.19
CA GLN A 215 15.85 -7.74 -8.85
C GLN A 215 14.91 -8.00 -7.68
N VAL A 216 14.67 -6.96 -6.88
CA VAL A 216 13.71 -7.00 -5.77
C VAL A 216 12.54 -6.08 -6.07
N TYR A 217 11.35 -6.57 -5.87
CA TYR A 217 10.12 -5.81 -6.07
C TYR A 217 9.12 -6.03 -4.93
N SER A 218 8.48 -4.97 -4.53
CA SER A 218 7.33 -4.97 -3.63
C SER A 218 6.38 -3.85 -4.04
N PRO A 219 5.06 -4.10 -4.14
CA PRO A 219 4.07 -3.07 -4.43
C PRO A 219 4.12 -1.93 -3.41
N ARG A 220 3.81 -0.71 -3.85
CA ARG A 220 3.86 0.49 -3.00
C ARG A 220 2.57 1.30 -3.00
N LEU A 221 1.73 1.12 -4.01
CA LEU A 221 0.57 1.96 -4.30
C LEU A 221 -0.75 1.20 -4.14
N THR A 222 -0.69 0.00 -3.57
CA THR A 222 -1.81 -0.89 -3.28
C THR A 222 -1.50 -1.75 -2.06
N TYR A 223 -2.51 -2.46 -1.54
CA TYR A 223 -2.36 -3.54 -0.57
C TYR A 223 -3.42 -4.61 -0.82
N MET A 224 -3.21 -5.79 -0.29
CA MET A 224 -4.10 -6.93 -0.45
C MET A 224 -4.38 -7.57 0.90
N GLY A 225 -5.59 -8.11 1.08
CA GLY A 225 -5.91 -9.05 2.16
C GLY A 225 -5.71 -10.47 1.66
N PHE A 226 -4.80 -11.24 2.27
CA PHE A 226 -4.49 -12.59 1.78
C PHE A 226 -3.83 -13.46 2.85
N ARG A 227 -3.99 -14.76 2.67
CA ARG A 227 -3.15 -15.82 3.25
C ARG A 227 -2.37 -16.54 2.16
N TYR A 228 -2.93 -16.61 0.98
CA TYR A 228 -2.37 -17.35 -0.15
C TYR A 228 -2.07 -16.41 -1.32
N ILE A 229 -0.98 -16.71 -2.00
CA ILE A 229 -0.70 -16.10 -3.30
C ILE A 229 -0.46 -17.19 -4.34
N CYS A 230 -0.74 -16.87 -5.61
CA CYS A 230 -0.34 -17.68 -6.74
C CYS A 230 0.57 -16.87 -7.64
N ILE A 231 1.74 -17.41 -7.95
CA ILE A 231 2.73 -16.77 -8.85
C ILE A 231 2.76 -17.52 -10.16
N GLU A 232 2.66 -16.77 -11.26
CA GLU A 232 2.72 -17.23 -12.63
C GLU A 232 3.86 -16.55 -13.39
N GLY A 233 4.37 -17.19 -14.42
CA GLY A 233 5.37 -16.60 -15.32
C GLY A 233 6.82 -16.73 -14.85
N ILE A 234 7.09 -17.49 -13.79
CA ILE A 234 8.45 -17.76 -13.29
C ILE A 234 8.55 -19.13 -12.65
N GLU A 235 9.72 -19.76 -12.75
CA GLU A 235 10.03 -21.02 -12.08
C GLU A 235 10.38 -20.79 -10.60
N GLN A 236 10.12 -21.79 -9.75
CA GLN A 236 10.27 -21.68 -8.30
C GLN A 236 11.70 -21.34 -7.87
N GLU A 237 12.71 -21.88 -8.52
CA GLU A 237 14.13 -21.62 -8.22
C GLU A 237 14.57 -20.19 -8.53
N ASN A 238 13.81 -19.48 -9.37
CA ASN A 238 14.10 -18.10 -9.78
C ASN A 238 13.33 -17.03 -8.98
N VAL A 239 12.55 -17.44 -7.97
CA VAL A 239 11.81 -16.49 -7.11
C VAL A 239 11.92 -16.86 -5.64
N LYS A 240 12.29 -15.87 -4.82
CA LYS A 240 12.14 -15.94 -3.36
C LYS A 240 10.99 -15.02 -2.96
N VAL A 241 10.17 -15.49 -2.02
CA VAL A 241 8.93 -14.85 -1.64
C VAL A 241 8.93 -14.55 -0.15
N SER A 242 8.62 -13.33 0.21
CA SER A 242 8.15 -12.93 1.53
C SER A 242 6.99 -11.94 1.38
N ALA A 243 6.40 -11.51 2.46
CA ALA A 243 5.42 -10.45 2.47
C ALA A 243 5.63 -9.53 3.67
N LEU A 244 5.13 -8.31 3.57
CA LEU A 244 5.12 -7.33 4.66
C LEU A 244 3.68 -7.12 5.09
N ALA A 245 3.39 -7.34 6.36
CA ALA A 245 2.11 -6.96 6.95
C ALA A 245 2.04 -5.44 7.05
N LEU A 246 0.96 -4.85 6.54
CA LEU A 246 0.72 -3.42 6.57
C LEU A 246 -0.48 -3.11 7.45
N TYR A 247 -0.32 -2.18 8.38
CA TYR A 247 -1.41 -1.63 9.18
C TYR A 247 -1.01 -0.31 9.85
N SER A 248 -1.99 0.42 10.36
CA SER A 248 -1.76 1.64 11.15
C SER A 248 -0.91 1.32 12.38
N ASP A 249 0.11 2.13 12.65
CA ASP A 249 1.12 1.94 13.69
C ASP A 249 0.57 2.18 15.11
N VAL A 250 -0.57 1.55 15.42
CA VAL A 250 -1.27 1.65 16.71
C VAL A 250 -0.59 0.74 17.73
N ALA A 251 -0.20 1.28 18.85
CA ALA A 251 0.44 0.51 19.91
C ALA A 251 -0.53 -0.52 20.52
N GLN A 252 -0.08 -1.78 20.63
CA GLN A 252 -0.83 -2.79 21.37
C GLN A 252 -0.65 -2.57 22.87
N ASN A 253 -1.73 -2.38 23.61
CA ASN A 253 -1.72 -2.17 25.07
C ASN A 253 -2.40 -3.31 25.85
N GLY A 254 -3.16 -4.19 25.18
CA GLY A 254 -3.84 -5.32 25.78
C GLY A 254 -3.16 -6.65 25.48
N THR A 255 -3.08 -7.51 26.48
CA THR A 255 -2.60 -8.89 26.35
C THR A 255 -3.56 -9.86 27.03
N PHE A 256 -3.72 -11.05 26.46
CA PHE A 256 -4.53 -12.12 27.02
C PHE A 256 -3.86 -13.47 26.83
N SER A 257 -3.85 -14.28 27.87
CA SER A 257 -3.38 -15.66 27.85
C SER A 257 -4.14 -16.48 28.89
N CYS A 258 -4.52 -17.70 28.55
CA CYS A 258 -5.14 -18.65 29.48
C CYS A 258 -4.73 -20.10 29.16
N SER A 259 -5.20 -21.07 29.95
CA SER A 259 -4.89 -22.49 29.77
C SER A 259 -5.63 -23.15 28.58
N ASP A 260 -6.64 -22.52 28.00
CA ASP A 260 -7.33 -23.04 26.81
C ASP A 260 -6.72 -22.43 25.53
N GLU A 261 -5.99 -23.25 24.77
CA GLU A 261 -5.34 -22.84 23.55
C GLU A 261 -6.30 -22.34 22.46
N ARG A 262 -7.57 -22.75 22.49
CA ARG A 262 -8.59 -22.25 21.54
C ARG A 262 -8.92 -20.78 21.81
N LEU A 263 -8.96 -20.37 23.08
CA LEU A 263 -9.19 -18.98 23.47
C LEU A 263 -7.94 -18.13 23.16
N ASN A 264 -6.75 -18.65 23.40
CA ASN A 264 -5.49 -17.99 22.99
C ASN A 264 -5.48 -17.78 21.48
N ARG A 265 -5.88 -18.79 20.69
CA ARG A 265 -5.97 -18.68 19.23
C ARG A 265 -7.06 -17.69 18.79
N LEU A 266 -8.20 -17.64 19.48
CA LEU A 266 -9.25 -16.66 19.22
C LEU A 266 -8.72 -15.24 19.43
N GLN A 267 -8.00 -14.97 20.51
CA GLN A 267 -7.36 -13.69 20.77
C GLN A 267 -6.39 -13.28 19.65
N GLN A 268 -5.56 -14.20 19.18
CA GLN A 268 -4.67 -13.93 18.04
C GLN A 268 -5.45 -13.60 16.77
N ASN A 269 -6.55 -14.29 16.50
CA ASN A 269 -7.40 -13.99 15.35
C ASN A 269 -8.02 -12.59 15.45
N ILE A 270 -8.45 -12.17 16.65
CA ILE A 270 -8.97 -10.82 16.91
C ILE A 270 -7.91 -9.76 16.59
N LEU A 271 -6.68 -9.95 17.10
CA LEU A 271 -5.57 -9.03 16.86
C LEU A 271 -5.22 -8.91 15.36
N TRP A 272 -5.11 -10.04 14.67
CA TRP A 272 -4.82 -10.03 13.24
C TRP A 272 -5.97 -9.46 12.39
N SER A 273 -7.21 -9.68 12.77
CA SER A 273 -8.37 -9.06 12.12
C SER A 273 -8.35 -7.54 12.30
N ALA A 274 -8.07 -7.06 13.52
CA ALA A 274 -7.94 -5.64 13.80
C ALA A 274 -6.81 -5.01 12.97
N ARG A 275 -5.61 -5.57 13.03
CA ARG A 275 -4.45 -5.09 12.25
C ARG A 275 -4.75 -5.05 10.76
N SER A 276 -5.37 -6.09 10.21
CA SER A 276 -5.70 -6.16 8.78
C SER A 276 -6.74 -5.14 8.33
N ASN A 277 -7.52 -4.59 9.26
CA ASN A 277 -8.57 -3.61 8.99
C ASN A 277 -8.25 -2.20 9.52
N PHE A 278 -7.16 -2.01 10.26
CA PHE A 278 -6.67 -0.69 10.62
C PHE A 278 -5.70 -0.20 9.54
N MET A 279 -6.27 0.34 8.46
CA MET A 279 -5.54 0.78 7.28
C MET A 279 -5.84 2.26 7.03
N ASP A 280 -5.13 3.14 7.75
CA ASP A 280 -5.38 4.59 7.87
C ASP A 280 -6.68 4.91 8.61
N ILE A 281 -7.77 4.27 8.21
CA ILE A 281 -9.07 4.27 8.91
C ILE A 281 -9.45 2.82 9.24
N PRO A 282 -10.36 2.59 10.21
CA PRO A 282 -10.89 1.25 10.44
C PRO A 282 -11.75 0.80 9.26
N THR A 283 -11.22 -0.10 8.42
CA THR A 283 -11.91 -0.63 7.25
C THR A 283 -12.72 -1.89 7.58
N ASP A 284 -13.75 -2.18 6.78
CA ASP A 284 -14.62 -3.36 6.94
C ASP A 284 -13.96 -4.65 6.47
N CYS A 285 -13.04 -4.56 5.54
CA CYS A 285 -12.37 -5.72 4.94
C CYS A 285 -11.07 -5.31 4.24
N PRO A 286 -10.06 -6.22 4.12
CA PRO A 286 -8.81 -5.91 3.44
C PRO A 286 -8.72 -6.43 2.00
N GLN A 287 -9.64 -7.32 1.52
CA GLN A 287 -9.41 -8.12 0.32
C GLN A 287 -10.26 -7.75 -0.90
N ARG A 288 -11.52 -7.31 -0.69
CA ARG A 288 -12.50 -7.10 -1.77
C ARG A 288 -12.59 -5.62 -2.17
N ASP A 289 -13.47 -5.31 -3.10
CA ASP A 289 -13.72 -3.96 -3.63
C ASP A 289 -14.56 -3.06 -2.72
N GLU A 290 -14.28 -3.05 -1.43
CA GLU A 290 -14.94 -2.24 -0.41
C GLU A 290 -13.92 -1.42 0.39
N ARG A 291 -13.27 -1.98 1.40
CA ARG A 291 -12.13 -1.42 2.14
C ARG A 291 -12.37 0.02 2.60
N MET A 292 -13.49 0.24 3.28
CA MET A 292 -13.92 1.57 3.73
C MET A 292 -14.27 1.59 5.21
N GLY A 293 -14.16 2.77 5.82
CA GLY A 293 -14.46 3.01 7.22
C GLY A 293 -15.96 3.09 7.51
N TRP A 294 -16.65 1.96 7.48
CA TRP A 294 -18.07 1.89 7.81
C TRP A 294 -18.29 2.11 9.30
N THR A 295 -19.12 3.10 9.64
CA THR A 295 -19.35 3.49 11.03
C THR A 295 -20.10 2.42 11.85
N GLY A 296 -20.89 1.58 11.20
CA GLY A 296 -21.57 0.45 11.86
C GLY A 296 -20.59 -0.60 12.35
N ASP A 297 -19.61 -0.95 11.52
CA ASP A 297 -18.57 -1.94 11.82
C ASP A 297 -17.71 -1.49 13.00
N ILE A 298 -17.17 -0.27 12.94
CA ILE A 298 -16.33 0.25 14.02
C ILE A 298 -17.14 0.51 15.30
N ALA A 299 -18.41 0.90 15.21
CA ALA A 299 -19.24 1.11 16.41
C ALA A 299 -19.37 -0.17 17.24
N VAL A 300 -19.46 -1.33 16.59
CA VAL A 300 -19.50 -2.65 17.27
C VAL A 300 -18.11 -3.06 17.75
N PHE A 301 -17.06 -2.81 16.96
CA PHE A 301 -15.71 -3.27 17.25
C PHE A 301 -14.91 -2.34 18.19
N ALA A 302 -15.30 -1.07 18.34
CA ALA A 302 -14.56 -0.08 19.11
C ALA A 302 -14.19 -0.53 20.55
N PRO A 303 -15.10 -1.15 21.36
CA PRO A 303 -14.72 -1.65 22.68
C PRO A 303 -13.61 -2.70 22.60
N THR A 304 -13.68 -3.62 21.65
CA THR A 304 -12.65 -4.65 21.41
C THR A 304 -11.31 -4.02 21.00
N ALA A 305 -11.35 -3.00 20.15
CA ALA A 305 -10.17 -2.23 19.78
C ALA A 305 -9.50 -1.60 21.00
N CYS A 306 -10.27 -0.89 21.84
CA CYS A 306 -9.77 -0.22 23.04
C CYS A 306 -9.20 -1.18 24.09
N TYR A 307 -9.66 -2.44 24.15
CA TYR A 307 -9.08 -3.46 25.04
C TYR A 307 -7.71 -3.96 24.56
N ASN A 308 -7.41 -3.86 23.27
CA ASN A 308 -6.23 -4.45 22.67
C ASN A 308 -5.19 -3.42 22.24
N PHE A 309 -5.62 -2.22 21.88
CA PHE A 309 -4.78 -1.19 21.29
C PHE A 309 -5.01 0.17 21.95
N ASP A 310 -4.00 1.01 21.90
CA ASP A 310 -4.13 2.42 22.28
C ASP A 310 -4.87 3.17 21.18
N MET A 311 -6.14 3.45 21.43
CA MET A 311 -7.04 4.11 20.50
C MET A 311 -7.28 5.58 20.87
N SER A 312 -6.46 6.18 21.76
CA SER A 312 -6.55 7.57 22.19
C SER A 312 -6.14 8.58 21.12
#